data_ce4250577dbea100cfcb4b0f66d19ced
#
_entry.id   ce4250577dbea100cfcb4b0f66d19ced
#
_cell.length_a   1.000
_cell.length_b   1.000
_cell.length_c   1.000
_cell.angle_alpha   90.00
_cell.angle_beta   90.00
_cell.angle_gamma   90.00
#
_symmetry.space_group_name_H-M   'P 1'
#
loop_
_entity.id
_entity.type
_entity.pdbx_description
1 polymer ?
#
loop_
_entity_poly.entity_id
_entity_poly.type
_entity_poly.pdbx_seq_one_letter_code
_entity_poly.pdbx_strand_id
1 'polypeptide(L)'
;MKKKLIFICLFLIIPIKAFALIEVDITRGNLNPLPLAVSPLSIDENSKKSFEKILDKENIGSEISIIVENNLRTSGLFNPLSKDAFLQAPDIANLKPRFEDWNLIKAQALITGKVTYVNEKLRVEFRLWDVLAGKE
;
A
#
# COMPACT_ATOMS: atom_id res chain seq x y z
N MET A 1 32.60 53.01 17.89
CA MET A 1 33.08 51.81 17.18
C MET A 1 32.51 50.51 17.78
N LYS A 2 32.45 50.33 19.07
CA LYS A 2 31.96 49.07 19.70
C LYS A 2 30.47 48.75 19.39
N LYS A 3 29.58 49.74 19.28
CA LYS A 3 28.16 49.52 18.94
C LYS A 3 27.93 49.02 17.51
N LYS A 4 28.78 49.43 16.53
CA LYS A 4 28.71 48.94 15.14
C LYS A 4 29.19 47.47 15.05
N LEU A 5 30.17 47.09 15.85
CA LEU A 5 30.68 45.71 15.89
C LEU A 5 29.62 44.71 16.44
N ILE A 6 28.86 45.14 17.47
CA ILE A 6 27.78 44.35 18.03
C ILE A 6 26.64 44.11 17.01
N PHE A 7 26.32 45.11 16.19
CA PHE A 7 25.29 45.00 15.18
C PHE A 7 25.68 44.07 14.03
N ILE A 8 26.97 44.00 13.69
CA ILE A 8 27.51 43.07 12.68
C ILE A 8 27.51 41.64 13.22
N CYS A 9 27.85 41.43 14.48
CA CYS A 9 27.76 40.09 15.11
C CYS A 9 26.33 39.56 15.22
N LEU A 10 25.34 40.47 15.45
CA LEU A 10 23.94 40.07 15.55
C LEU A 10 23.36 39.64 14.19
N PHE A 11 23.86 40.18 13.08
CA PHE A 11 23.44 39.83 11.71
C PHE A 11 23.98 38.46 11.25
N LEU A 12 25.04 37.94 11.86
CA LEU A 12 25.65 36.66 11.56
C LEU A 12 24.92 35.45 12.17
N ILE A 13 23.91 35.68 13.04
CA ILE A 13 23.17 34.60 13.76
C ILE A 13 21.82 34.27 13.09
N ILE A 14 21.59 34.72 11.86
CA ILE A 14 20.37 34.37 11.14
C ILE A 14 20.49 32.89 10.72
N PRO A 15 19.64 31.98 11.25
CA PRO A 15 19.69 30.57 10.83
C PRO A 15 19.25 30.48 9.37
N ILE A 16 20.18 30.19 8.49
CA ILE A 16 19.87 29.82 7.11
C ILE A 16 19.18 28.47 7.19
N LYS A 17 17.87 28.43 6.90
CA LYS A 17 17.15 27.18 6.72
C LYS A 17 17.74 26.46 5.51
N ALA A 18 18.61 25.48 5.76
CA ALA A 18 19.05 24.58 4.72
C ALA A 18 17.84 23.70 4.34
N PHE A 19 17.29 23.93 3.15
CA PHE A 19 16.40 22.96 2.54
C PHE A 19 17.26 21.76 2.17
N ALA A 20 17.11 20.67 2.92
CA ALA A 20 17.68 19.39 2.53
C ALA A 20 16.94 18.96 1.26
N LEU A 21 17.59 19.09 0.11
CA LEU A 21 17.13 18.50 -1.12
C LEU A 21 17.28 16.98 -0.94
N ILE A 22 16.15 16.26 -0.93
CA ILE A 22 16.19 14.80 -0.94
C ILE A 22 16.64 14.41 -2.35
N GLU A 23 17.92 14.14 -2.51
CA GLU A 23 18.48 13.58 -3.74
C GLU A 23 18.14 12.08 -3.76
N VAL A 24 17.14 11.72 -4.56
CA VAL A 24 16.83 10.30 -4.81
C VAL A 24 17.83 9.81 -5.86
N ASP A 25 18.90 9.18 -5.41
CA ASP A 25 19.87 8.51 -6.29
C ASP A 25 19.28 7.20 -6.83
N ILE A 26 18.65 7.27 -8.00
CA ILE A 26 18.09 6.12 -8.73
C ILE A 26 19.16 5.26 -9.40
N THR A 27 20.45 5.59 -9.28
CA THR A 27 21.54 4.86 -9.96
C THR A 27 22.11 3.72 -9.15
N ARG A 28 21.78 3.62 -7.86
CA ARG A 28 22.16 2.48 -7.02
C ARG A 28 21.03 1.46 -6.99
N GLY A 29 21.15 0.43 -7.81
CA GLY A 29 20.24 -0.71 -7.93
C GLY A 29 20.12 -1.60 -6.68
N ASN A 30 19.98 -1.00 -5.51
CA ASN A 30 19.71 -1.69 -4.26
C ASN A 30 18.48 -1.05 -3.59
N LEU A 31 17.42 -0.94 -4.38
CA LEU A 31 16.09 -0.66 -3.82
C LEU A 31 15.70 -1.89 -3.01
N ASN A 32 15.62 -1.73 -1.70
CA ASN A 32 15.04 -2.76 -0.85
C ASN A 32 13.53 -2.79 -1.16
N PRO A 33 13.00 -3.83 -1.87
CA PRO A 33 11.62 -3.81 -2.31
C PRO A 33 10.68 -3.67 -1.12
N LEU A 34 9.67 -2.80 -1.24
CA LEU A 34 8.73 -2.51 -0.17
C LEU A 34 7.91 -3.76 0.18
N PRO A 35 7.93 -4.25 1.42
CA PRO A 35 7.09 -5.37 1.86
C PRO A 35 5.62 -4.98 1.79
N LEU A 36 4.85 -5.69 0.98
CA LEU A 36 3.46 -5.39 0.68
C LEU A 36 2.59 -6.63 0.84
N ALA A 37 1.44 -6.49 1.46
CA ALA A 37 0.41 -7.51 1.48
C ALA A 37 -0.64 -7.24 0.41
N VAL A 38 -1.00 -8.26 -0.37
CA VAL A 38 -2.13 -8.21 -1.32
C VAL A 38 -3.18 -9.19 -0.84
N SER A 39 -4.21 -8.67 -0.15
CA SER A 39 -5.32 -9.49 0.32
C SER A 39 -6.14 -10.02 -0.87
N PRO A 40 -6.66 -11.24 -0.82
CA PRO A 40 -7.72 -11.65 -1.74
C PRO A 40 -8.83 -10.61 -1.76
N LEU A 41 -9.43 -10.35 -2.92
CA LEU A 41 -10.53 -9.38 -3.01
C LEU A 41 -11.80 -10.00 -2.45
N SER A 42 -12.53 -9.23 -1.64
CA SER A 42 -13.83 -9.65 -1.12
C SER A 42 -14.88 -9.70 -2.23
N ILE A 43 -15.85 -10.59 -2.10
CA ILE A 43 -16.97 -10.76 -3.04
C ILE A 43 -18.24 -10.80 -2.23
N ASP A 44 -19.24 -10.00 -2.57
CA ASP A 44 -20.55 -10.12 -1.94
C ASP A 44 -21.32 -11.35 -2.46
N GLU A 45 -22.26 -11.86 -1.64
CA GLU A 45 -22.99 -13.08 -1.91
C GLU A 45 -23.78 -13.07 -3.24
N ASN A 46 -24.33 -11.91 -3.65
CA ASN A 46 -25.05 -11.81 -4.90
C ASN A 46 -24.13 -11.90 -6.10
N SER A 47 -22.99 -11.24 -6.03
CA SER A 47 -21.95 -11.31 -7.04
C SER A 47 -21.33 -12.70 -7.12
N LYS A 48 -21.14 -13.37 -5.98
CA LYS A 48 -20.63 -14.74 -5.92
C LYS A 48 -21.51 -15.70 -6.71
N LYS A 49 -22.82 -15.70 -6.44
CA LYS A 49 -23.82 -16.51 -7.19
C LYS A 49 -23.82 -16.23 -8.68
N SER A 50 -23.62 -14.97 -9.06
CA SER A 50 -23.53 -14.56 -10.45
C SER A 50 -22.24 -15.07 -11.11
N PHE A 51 -21.12 -15.04 -10.43
CA PHE A 51 -19.84 -15.55 -10.94
C PHE A 51 -19.86 -17.07 -11.12
N GLU A 52 -20.38 -17.81 -10.14
CA GLU A 52 -20.56 -19.26 -10.23
C GLU A 52 -21.40 -19.63 -11.46
N LYS A 53 -22.47 -18.93 -11.71
CA LYS A 53 -23.39 -19.22 -12.82
C LYS A 53 -22.83 -18.85 -14.20
N ILE A 54 -22.07 -17.74 -14.30
CA ILE A 54 -21.67 -17.15 -15.60
C ILE A 54 -20.25 -17.58 -15.98
N LEU A 55 -19.35 -17.66 -15.00
CA LEU A 55 -17.93 -17.87 -15.24
C LEU A 55 -17.43 -19.23 -14.77
N ASP A 56 -18.27 -20.02 -14.09
CA ASP A 56 -17.87 -21.27 -13.42
C ASP A 56 -16.65 -21.08 -12.51
N LYS A 57 -16.62 -19.93 -11.83
CA LYS A 57 -15.48 -19.52 -10.99
C LYS A 57 -15.93 -19.09 -9.60
N GLU A 58 -15.46 -19.85 -8.60
CA GLU A 58 -15.73 -19.58 -7.19
C GLU A 58 -14.77 -18.54 -6.57
N ASN A 59 -13.55 -18.44 -7.11
CA ASN A 59 -12.43 -17.74 -6.48
C ASN A 59 -11.88 -16.53 -7.26
N ILE A 60 -12.73 -15.83 -8.00
CA ILE A 60 -12.30 -14.71 -8.86
C ILE A 60 -11.55 -13.61 -8.08
N GLY A 61 -11.93 -13.35 -6.82
CA GLY A 61 -11.24 -12.39 -5.97
C GLY A 61 -9.80 -12.77 -5.66
N SER A 62 -9.55 -14.05 -5.42
CA SER A 62 -8.19 -14.59 -5.26
C SER A 62 -7.39 -14.54 -6.56
N GLU A 63 -8.00 -14.91 -7.68
CA GLU A 63 -7.32 -14.89 -8.98
C GLU A 63 -6.86 -13.49 -9.35
N ILE A 64 -7.71 -12.47 -9.18
CA ILE A 64 -7.35 -11.08 -9.42
C ILE A 64 -6.21 -10.65 -8.49
N SER A 65 -6.26 -11.01 -7.21
CA SER A 65 -5.20 -10.65 -6.27
C SER A 65 -3.85 -11.28 -6.63
N ILE A 66 -3.84 -12.50 -7.17
CA ILE A 66 -2.62 -13.18 -7.66
C ILE A 66 -2.02 -12.43 -8.86
N ILE A 67 -2.86 -11.98 -9.79
CA ILE A 67 -2.40 -11.20 -10.95
C ILE A 67 -1.75 -9.88 -10.48
N VAL A 68 -2.40 -9.18 -9.55
CA VAL A 68 -1.87 -7.93 -8.99
C VAL A 68 -0.54 -8.18 -8.27
N GLU A 69 -0.48 -9.22 -7.44
CA GLU A 69 0.73 -9.62 -6.71
C GLU A 69 1.89 -9.89 -7.66
N ASN A 70 1.67 -10.68 -8.72
CA ASN A 70 2.69 -11.01 -9.70
C ASN A 70 3.20 -9.78 -10.45
N ASN A 71 2.31 -8.87 -10.84
CA ASN A 71 2.69 -7.63 -11.51
C ASN A 71 3.52 -6.72 -10.59
N LEU A 72 3.14 -6.60 -9.33
CA LEU A 72 3.89 -5.82 -8.34
C LEU A 72 5.29 -6.44 -8.09
N ARG A 73 5.37 -7.76 -7.96
CA ARG A 73 6.66 -8.48 -7.81
C ARG A 73 7.56 -8.26 -9.01
N THR A 74 7.02 -8.36 -10.21
CA THR A 74 7.77 -8.19 -11.47
C THR A 74 8.30 -6.76 -11.63
N SER A 75 7.66 -5.76 -11.03
CA SER A 75 8.16 -4.39 -11.07
C SER A 75 9.50 -4.20 -10.34
N GLY A 76 9.87 -5.12 -9.45
CA GLY A 76 11.08 -5.03 -8.62
C GLY A 76 11.00 -4.00 -7.48
N LEU A 77 9.93 -3.21 -7.40
CA LEU A 77 9.73 -2.18 -6.38
C LEU A 77 9.06 -2.72 -5.11
N PHE A 78 8.35 -3.83 -5.22
CA PHE A 78 7.57 -4.43 -4.15
C PHE A 78 7.98 -5.87 -3.88
N ASN A 79 7.89 -6.26 -2.62
CA ASN A 79 8.06 -7.64 -2.16
C ASN A 79 6.75 -8.15 -1.56
N PRO A 80 5.86 -8.75 -2.37
CA PRO A 80 4.60 -9.29 -1.89
C PRO A 80 4.82 -10.41 -0.88
N LEU A 81 4.12 -10.31 0.26
CA LEU A 81 4.19 -11.26 1.36
C LEU A 81 3.33 -12.50 1.08
N SER A 82 3.71 -13.65 1.66
CA SER A 82 2.93 -14.89 1.55
C SER A 82 1.54 -14.74 2.19
N LYS A 83 0.51 -15.17 1.49
CA LYS A 83 -0.88 -15.16 1.99
C LYS A 83 -1.08 -16.06 3.21
N ASP A 84 -0.24 -17.08 3.38
CA ASP A 84 -0.29 -17.98 4.54
C ASP A 84 0.01 -17.25 5.87
N ALA A 85 0.66 -16.09 5.78
CA ALA A 85 0.94 -15.26 6.96
C ALA A 85 -0.22 -14.33 7.35
N PHE A 86 -1.27 -14.23 6.54
CA PHE A 86 -2.34 -13.27 6.77
C PHE A 86 -3.26 -13.70 7.91
N LEU A 87 -3.47 -12.76 8.86
CA LEU A 87 -4.27 -13.01 10.07
C LEU A 87 -5.72 -12.54 9.93
N GLN A 88 -6.03 -11.76 8.89
CA GLN A 88 -7.37 -11.24 8.65
C GLN A 88 -8.00 -11.83 7.40
N ALA A 89 -9.31 -12.12 7.50
CA ALA A 89 -10.13 -12.48 6.34
C ALA A 89 -10.30 -11.29 5.38
N PRO A 90 -10.44 -11.54 4.06
CA PRO A 90 -10.47 -10.49 3.04
C PRO A 90 -11.60 -9.46 3.18
N ASP A 91 -12.78 -9.89 3.58
CA ASP A 91 -13.96 -9.06 3.82
C ASP A 91 -13.74 -8.08 4.98
N ILE A 92 -13.16 -8.56 6.08
CA ILE A 92 -12.82 -7.73 7.24
C ILE A 92 -11.73 -6.73 6.89
N ALA A 93 -10.66 -7.19 6.24
CA ALA A 93 -9.56 -6.32 5.83
C ALA A 93 -10.00 -5.22 4.86
N ASN A 94 -10.97 -5.51 3.99
CA ASN A 94 -11.49 -4.52 3.04
C ASN A 94 -12.35 -3.43 3.71
N LEU A 95 -13.04 -3.74 4.80
CA LEU A 95 -13.85 -2.76 5.52
C LEU A 95 -12.99 -1.84 6.39
N LYS A 96 -12.19 -2.41 7.27
CA LYS A 96 -11.26 -1.70 8.14
C LYS A 96 -10.15 -2.64 8.59
N PRO A 97 -8.95 -2.52 8.00
CA PRO A 97 -7.82 -3.36 8.42
C PRO A 97 -7.47 -3.14 9.89
N ARG A 98 -7.14 -4.22 10.59
CA ARG A 98 -6.43 -4.13 11.87
C ARG A 98 -4.94 -4.02 11.56
N PHE A 99 -4.43 -2.79 11.53
CA PHE A 99 -3.05 -2.52 11.10
C PHE A 99 -1.99 -3.22 11.95
N GLU A 100 -2.29 -3.50 13.22
CA GLU A 100 -1.41 -4.24 14.13
C GLU A 100 -1.11 -5.66 13.58
N ASP A 101 -2.12 -6.37 13.07
CA ASP A 101 -1.95 -7.71 12.50
C ASP A 101 -1.04 -7.67 11.26
N TRP A 102 -1.20 -6.67 10.42
CA TRP A 102 -0.39 -6.48 9.22
C TRP A 102 1.05 -6.06 9.57
N ASN A 103 1.22 -5.25 10.61
CA ASN A 103 2.53 -4.86 11.10
C ASN A 103 3.29 -6.05 11.72
N LEU A 104 2.61 -6.99 12.38
CA LEU A 104 3.22 -8.21 12.91
C LEU A 104 3.92 -9.02 11.83
N ILE A 105 3.33 -9.12 10.63
CA ILE A 105 3.92 -9.80 9.48
C ILE A 105 4.86 -8.92 8.66
N LYS A 106 5.20 -7.73 9.17
CA LYS A 106 6.13 -6.77 8.55
C LYS A 106 5.64 -6.16 7.23
N ALA A 107 4.34 -6.15 6.97
CA ALA A 107 3.78 -5.39 5.86
C ALA A 107 3.94 -3.89 6.13
N GLN A 108 4.44 -3.14 5.17
CA GLN A 108 4.47 -1.67 5.19
C GLN A 108 3.27 -1.09 4.44
N ALA A 109 2.80 -1.80 3.43
CA ALA A 109 1.59 -1.45 2.71
C ALA A 109 0.66 -2.67 2.60
N LEU A 110 -0.64 -2.40 2.46
CA LEU A 110 -1.67 -3.41 2.27
C LEU A 110 -2.59 -2.99 1.13
N ILE A 111 -2.81 -3.89 0.18
CA ILE A 111 -3.86 -3.76 -0.82
C ILE A 111 -5.03 -4.64 -0.42
N THR A 112 -6.19 -4.03 -0.32
CA THR A 112 -7.48 -4.71 -0.18
C THR A 112 -8.39 -4.32 -1.34
N GLY A 113 -9.51 -4.98 -1.47
CA GLY A 113 -10.46 -4.61 -2.51
C GLY A 113 -11.71 -5.47 -2.52
N LYS A 114 -12.58 -5.14 -3.46
CA LYS A 114 -13.86 -5.79 -3.64
C LYS A 114 -14.14 -6.04 -5.11
N VAL A 115 -14.74 -7.18 -5.39
CA VAL A 115 -15.26 -7.53 -6.72
C VAL A 115 -16.78 -7.59 -6.64
N THR A 116 -17.44 -6.91 -7.55
CA THR A 116 -18.90 -6.94 -7.67
C THR A 116 -19.32 -7.16 -9.12
N TYR A 117 -20.50 -7.78 -9.28
CA TYR A 117 -21.12 -7.97 -10.59
C TYR A 117 -22.42 -7.19 -10.65
N VAL A 118 -22.44 -6.12 -11.42
CA VAL A 118 -23.58 -5.19 -11.52
C VAL A 118 -23.84 -4.86 -12.98
N ASN A 119 -25.09 -4.99 -13.42
CA ASN A 119 -25.51 -4.67 -14.78
C ASN A 119 -24.66 -5.35 -15.86
N GLU A 120 -24.41 -6.64 -15.71
CA GLU A 120 -23.60 -7.46 -16.64
C GLU A 120 -22.12 -7.00 -16.74
N LYS A 121 -21.65 -6.23 -15.79
CA LYS A 121 -20.28 -5.73 -15.74
C LYS A 121 -19.59 -6.16 -14.46
N LEU A 122 -18.33 -6.54 -14.62
CA LEU A 122 -17.41 -6.75 -13.51
C LEU A 122 -16.90 -5.39 -13.04
N ARG A 123 -17.06 -5.11 -11.74
CA ARG A 123 -16.47 -3.96 -11.08
C ARG A 123 -15.44 -4.44 -10.08
N VAL A 124 -14.22 -3.93 -10.21
CA VAL A 124 -13.12 -4.20 -9.28
C VAL A 124 -12.71 -2.89 -8.62
N GLU A 125 -12.70 -2.88 -7.31
CA GLU A 125 -12.31 -1.72 -6.50
C GLU A 125 -11.11 -2.12 -5.65
N PHE A 126 -10.10 -1.25 -5.61
CA PHE A 126 -8.91 -1.43 -4.78
C PHE A 126 -8.77 -0.30 -3.77
N ARG A 127 -8.16 -0.62 -2.63
CA ARG A 127 -7.72 0.33 -1.62
C ARG A 127 -6.28 0.03 -1.26
N LEU A 128 -5.49 1.07 -1.16
CA LEU A 128 -4.11 1.01 -0.69
C LEU A 128 -4.03 1.63 0.69
N TRP A 129 -3.50 0.89 1.63
CA TRP A 129 -3.34 1.29 3.02
C TRP A 129 -1.87 1.42 3.36
N ASP A 130 -1.50 2.52 4.01
CA ASP A 130 -0.24 2.65 4.71
C ASP A 130 -0.39 1.98 6.09
N VAL A 131 0.25 0.83 6.27
CA VAL A 131 0.14 0.03 7.48
C VAL A 131 0.78 0.73 8.67
N LEU A 132 1.90 1.45 8.45
CA LEU A 132 2.61 2.15 9.51
C LEU A 132 1.87 3.40 9.97
N ALA A 133 1.27 4.14 9.03
CA ALA A 133 0.48 5.31 9.33
C ALA A 133 -0.96 4.97 9.78
N GLY A 134 -1.43 3.75 9.54
CA GLY A 134 -2.78 3.29 9.90
C GLY A 134 -3.89 4.01 9.13
N LYS A 135 -3.67 4.33 7.85
CA LYS A 135 -4.61 5.09 7.00
C LYS A 135 -4.59 4.61 5.54
N GLU A 136 -5.68 4.94 4.83
CA GLU A 136 -5.81 4.82 3.38
C GLU A 136 -5.08 5.94 2.65
#